data_175f934c8ce3f3ee711f1ab23b05edcf
#
_entry.id   175f934c8ce3f3ee711f1ab23b05edcf
#
_cell.length_a   1.000
_cell.length_b   1.000
_cell.length_c   1.000
_cell.angle_alpha   90.00
_cell.angle_beta   90.00
_cell.angle_gamma   90.00
#
_symmetry.space_group_name_H-M   'P 1'
#
loop_
_entity.id
_entity.type
_entity.pdbx_description
1 polymer ?
#
loop_
_entity_poly.entity_id
_entity_poly.type
_entity_poly.pdbx_seq_one_letter_code
_entity_poly.pdbx_strand_id
1 'polypeptide(L)'
;IHDNALVAAATLSDRYITDRFLPDKAIDLVDEACAMIRTEIDSMPAELDDLRRKIMQQEIEEMALKKEDDQLSRDRLEELKKELADEKEQFNAMKSRWEAEKSGVDSVKQLKSQIEQMHGEIERAQANLEYEKAAKLKYSDLPALEKQLKDAEAAAEKHTGDNSMAVSYTH
;
A
#
# COMPACT_ATOMS: atom_id res chain seq x y z
N ILE A 1 -4.84 13.67 4.18
CA ILE A 1 -4.17 14.00 5.47
C ILE A 1 -5.23 14.55 6.40
N HIS A 2 -5.35 13.98 7.61
CA HIS A 2 -6.30 14.47 8.61
C HIS A 2 -5.82 15.78 9.24
N ASP A 3 -6.74 16.67 9.63
CA ASP A 3 -6.42 17.96 10.25
C ASP A 3 -5.55 17.81 11.50
N ASN A 4 -5.78 16.77 12.29
CA ASN A 4 -4.95 16.47 13.47
C ASN A 4 -3.48 16.22 13.11
N ALA A 5 -3.19 15.62 11.96
CA ALA A 5 -1.82 15.40 11.51
C ALA A 5 -1.13 16.72 11.11
N LEU A 6 -1.87 17.65 10.52
CA LEU A 6 -1.36 19.00 10.19
C LEU A 6 -1.06 19.81 11.47
N VAL A 7 -1.94 19.74 12.47
CA VAL A 7 -1.74 20.37 13.77
C VAL A 7 -0.52 19.75 14.48
N ALA A 8 -0.40 18.42 14.45
CA ALA A 8 0.75 17.72 15.01
C ALA A 8 2.05 18.11 14.29
N ALA A 9 2.05 18.18 12.96
CA ALA A 9 3.21 18.57 12.18
C ALA A 9 3.67 20.01 12.51
N ALA A 10 2.73 20.96 12.63
CA ALA A 10 3.05 22.31 13.02
C ALA A 10 3.64 22.37 14.44
N THR A 11 3.03 21.69 15.41
CA THR A 11 3.44 21.71 16.81
C THR A 11 4.79 21.00 17.01
N LEU A 12 4.97 19.83 16.39
CA LEU A 12 6.21 19.05 16.53
C LEU A 12 7.38 19.71 15.79
N SER A 13 7.14 20.24 14.59
CA SER A 13 8.19 20.96 13.86
C SER A 13 8.61 22.22 14.59
N ASP A 14 7.69 22.94 15.22
CA ASP A 14 8.03 24.13 16.00
C ASP A 14 8.85 23.80 17.24
N ARG A 15 8.57 22.68 17.86
CA ARG A 15 9.25 22.24 19.09
C ARG A 15 10.64 21.63 18.83
N TYR A 16 10.81 20.88 17.74
CA TYR A 16 12.02 20.06 17.53
C TYR A 16 12.90 20.52 16.37
N ILE A 17 12.38 21.34 15.45
CA ILE A 17 13.15 21.86 14.32
C ILE A 17 13.41 23.35 14.55
N THR A 18 14.64 23.69 14.95
CA THR A 18 15.04 25.05 15.31
C THR A 18 15.60 25.85 14.15
N ASP A 19 16.07 25.17 13.09
CA ASP A 19 16.86 25.80 12.01
C ASP A 19 15.99 26.38 10.89
N ARG A 20 14.66 26.19 10.97
CA ARG A 20 13.68 26.64 9.95
C ARG A 20 12.47 27.30 10.61
N PHE A 21 11.76 28.08 9.81
CA PHE A 21 10.55 28.78 10.24
C PHE A 21 9.29 28.07 9.77
N LEU A 22 8.18 28.32 10.49
CA LEU A 22 6.85 27.96 10.04
C LEU A 22 6.44 28.91 8.88
N PRO A 23 5.70 28.42 7.87
CA PRO A 23 5.12 27.08 7.74
C PRO A 23 6.05 26.02 7.14
N ASP A 24 7.20 26.41 6.57
CA ASP A 24 8.04 25.54 5.75
C ASP A 24 8.46 24.25 6.47
N LYS A 25 8.91 24.35 7.73
CA LYS A 25 9.32 23.20 8.53
C LYS A 25 8.19 22.20 8.80
N ALA A 26 6.93 22.67 8.85
CA ALA A 26 5.78 21.80 9.04
C ALA A 26 5.42 21.08 7.72
N ILE A 27 5.56 21.77 6.58
CA ILE A 27 5.34 21.20 5.25
C ILE A 27 6.39 20.13 4.97
N ASP A 28 7.68 20.42 5.23
CA ASP A 28 8.76 19.45 5.08
C ASP A 28 8.52 18.19 5.92
N LEU A 29 8.05 18.35 7.17
CA LEU A 29 7.75 17.21 8.04
C LEU A 29 6.60 16.36 7.51
N VAL A 30 5.57 16.98 6.95
CA VAL A 30 4.44 16.27 6.31
C VAL A 30 4.92 15.53 5.07
N ASP A 31 5.74 16.16 4.23
CA ASP A 31 6.27 15.55 3.01
C ASP A 31 7.15 14.34 3.34
N GLU A 32 8.04 14.46 4.32
CA GLU A 32 8.90 13.36 4.79
C GLU A 32 8.05 12.20 5.34
N ALA A 33 7.07 12.50 6.20
CA ALA A 33 6.16 11.48 6.75
C ALA A 33 5.37 10.78 5.64
N CYS A 34 4.87 11.51 4.65
CA CYS A 34 4.16 10.94 3.51
C CYS A 34 5.08 10.07 2.64
N ALA A 35 6.34 10.47 2.45
CA ALA A 35 7.33 9.70 1.70
C ALA A 35 7.67 8.39 2.42
N MET A 36 7.84 8.42 3.76
CA MET A 36 8.06 7.23 4.59
C MET A 36 6.89 6.25 4.48
N ILE A 37 5.66 6.72 4.70
CA ILE A 37 4.45 5.90 4.61
C ILE A 37 4.31 5.30 3.21
N ARG A 38 4.62 6.06 2.16
CA ARG A 38 4.58 5.56 0.79
C ARG A 38 5.59 4.44 0.57
N THR A 39 6.80 4.59 1.10
CA THR A 39 7.83 3.55 1.03
C THR A 39 7.39 2.29 1.76
N GLU A 40 6.75 2.42 2.93
CA GLU A 40 6.21 1.29 3.69
C GLU A 40 5.09 0.56 2.94
N ILE A 41 4.14 1.30 2.35
CA ILE A 41 3.05 0.72 1.55
C ILE A 41 3.60 -0.03 0.31
N ASP A 42 4.63 0.52 -0.32
CA ASP A 42 5.24 -0.08 -1.51
C ASP A 42 6.17 -1.26 -1.19
N SER A 43 6.67 -1.36 0.04
CA SER A 43 7.54 -2.44 0.49
C SER A 43 6.75 -3.69 0.89
N MET A 44 7.40 -4.85 0.73
CA MET A 44 6.85 -6.11 1.24
C MET A 44 6.88 -6.10 2.77
N PRO A 45 5.80 -6.53 3.47
CA PRO A 45 5.80 -6.67 4.93
C PRO A 45 6.94 -7.55 5.41
N ALA A 46 7.53 -7.20 6.55
CA ALA A 46 8.68 -7.91 7.11
C ALA A 46 8.40 -9.40 7.32
N GLU A 47 7.22 -9.73 7.83
CA GLU A 47 6.80 -11.13 8.04
C GLU A 47 6.78 -11.94 6.75
N LEU A 48 6.33 -11.32 5.65
CA LEU A 48 6.27 -11.95 4.34
C LEU A 48 7.68 -12.12 3.73
N ASP A 49 8.58 -11.13 3.96
CA ASP A 49 9.98 -11.22 3.51
C ASP A 49 10.76 -12.28 4.30
N ASP A 50 10.55 -12.39 5.61
CA ASP A 50 11.15 -13.40 6.46
C ASP A 50 10.72 -14.81 6.03
N LEU A 51 9.42 -15.00 5.78
CA LEU A 51 8.89 -16.29 5.30
C LEU A 51 9.46 -16.63 3.92
N ARG A 52 9.60 -15.67 3.03
CA ARG A 52 10.25 -15.85 1.72
C ARG A 52 11.70 -16.30 1.86
N ARG A 53 12.45 -15.66 2.77
CA ARG A 53 13.86 -16.02 3.03
C ARG A 53 13.98 -17.43 3.61
N LYS A 54 13.09 -17.80 4.52
CA LYS A 54 13.02 -19.12 5.10
C LYS A 54 12.76 -20.20 4.04
N ILE A 55 11.77 -19.99 3.19
CA ILE A 55 11.46 -20.87 2.05
C ILE A 55 12.70 -21.03 1.14
N MET A 56 13.36 -19.92 0.79
CA MET A 56 14.56 -19.97 -0.05
C MET A 56 15.68 -20.78 0.59
N GLN A 57 15.90 -20.63 1.89
CA GLN A 57 16.90 -21.38 2.63
C GLN A 57 16.58 -22.87 2.64
N GLN A 58 15.32 -23.23 2.87
CA GLN A 58 14.87 -24.62 2.84
C GLN A 58 14.93 -25.23 1.43
N GLU A 59 14.65 -24.46 0.37
CA GLU A 59 14.84 -24.92 -1.00
C GLU A 59 16.30 -25.24 -1.34
N ILE A 60 17.23 -24.47 -0.79
CA ILE A 60 18.68 -24.75 -0.92
C ILE A 60 19.03 -26.05 -0.17
N GLU A 61 18.50 -26.24 1.06
CA GLU A 61 18.67 -27.48 1.83
C GLU A 61 18.07 -28.68 1.07
N GLU A 62 16.87 -28.53 0.50
CA GLU A 62 16.22 -29.56 -0.33
C GLU A 62 17.10 -29.96 -1.52
N MET A 63 17.72 -28.99 -2.20
CA MET A 63 18.62 -29.26 -3.33
C MET A 63 19.92 -30.01 -2.88
N ALA A 64 20.41 -29.73 -1.69
CA ALA A 64 21.56 -30.40 -1.13
C ALA A 64 21.23 -31.87 -0.77
N LEU A 65 20.13 -32.07 -0.03
CA LEU A 65 19.68 -33.42 0.39
C LEU A 65 19.30 -34.32 -0.79
N LYS A 66 18.83 -33.77 -1.90
CA LYS A 66 18.55 -34.52 -3.14
C LYS A 66 19.81 -35.15 -3.78
N LYS A 67 21.01 -34.69 -3.43
CA LYS A 67 22.27 -35.19 -3.95
C LYS A 67 22.87 -36.29 -3.08
N GLU A 68 22.33 -36.46 -1.90
CA GLU A 68 22.78 -37.46 -0.93
C GLU A 68 21.92 -38.73 -1.04
N ASP A 69 22.57 -39.91 -0.96
CA ASP A 69 21.91 -41.21 -1.20
C ASP A 69 21.68 -42.02 0.08
N ASP A 70 21.98 -41.44 1.26
CA ASP A 70 21.79 -42.12 2.54
C ASP A 70 20.32 -42.07 3.02
N GLN A 71 19.97 -43.02 3.92
CA GLN A 71 18.58 -43.10 4.43
C GLN A 71 18.19 -41.89 5.28
N LEU A 72 19.15 -41.36 6.05
CA LEU A 72 18.88 -40.22 6.94
C LEU A 72 18.54 -38.96 6.13
N SER A 73 19.24 -38.70 5.05
CA SER A 73 18.99 -37.58 4.12
C SER A 73 17.66 -37.74 3.41
N ARG A 74 17.24 -38.98 3.09
CA ARG A 74 15.92 -39.23 2.49
C ARG A 74 14.79 -38.94 3.47
N ASP A 75 14.90 -39.39 4.71
CA ASP A 75 13.88 -39.13 5.75
C ASP A 75 13.78 -37.64 6.03
N ARG A 76 14.92 -36.95 6.15
CA ARG A 76 14.93 -35.48 6.31
C ARG A 76 14.32 -34.73 5.10
N LEU A 77 14.58 -35.22 3.88
CA LEU A 77 14.01 -34.66 2.66
C LEU A 77 12.48 -34.75 2.61
N GLU A 78 11.91 -35.86 3.09
CA GLU A 78 10.45 -36.01 3.16
C GLU A 78 9.82 -35.05 4.18
N GLU A 79 10.46 -34.90 5.33
CA GLU A 79 10.02 -33.93 6.35
C GLU A 79 10.12 -32.50 5.83
N LEU A 80 11.27 -32.12 5.25
CA LEU A 80 11.50 -30.79 4.70
C LEU A 80 10.49 -30.43 3.58
N LYS A 81 10.12 -31.40 2.74
CA LYS A 81 9.11 -31.17 1.70
C LYS A 81 7.73 -30.85 2.28
N LYS A 82 7.37 -31.44 3.41
CA LYS A 82 6.10 -31.12 4.09
C LYS A 82 6.16 -29.71 4.68
N GLU A 83 7.23 -29.39 5.39
CA GLU A 83 7.46 -28.05 5.93
C GLU A 83 7.41 -26.98 4.82
N LEU A 84 8.11 -27.24 3.70
CA LEU A 84 8.12 -26.36 2.53
C LEU A 84 6.73 -26.16 1.89
N ALA A 85 5.93 -27.22 1.83
CA ALA A 85 4.57 -27.14 1.29
C ALA A 85 3.69 -26.24 2.15
N ASP A 86 3.72 -26.43 3.47
CA ASP A 86 2.96 -25.65 4.44
C ASP A 86 3.40 -24.17 4.43
N GLU A 87 4.69 -23.91 4.41
CA GLU A 87 5.23 -22.54 4.38
C GLU A 87 4.93 -21.83 3.06
N LYS A 88 4.98 -22.53 1.92
CA LYS A 88 4.58 -21.98 0.62
C LYS A 88 3.08 -21.67 0.57
N GLU A 89 2.25 -22.49 1.18
CA GLU A 89 0.81 -22.21 1.28
C GLU A 89 0.56 -20.95 2.12
N GLN A 90 1.20 -20.84 3.29
CA GLN A 90 1.13 -19.64 4.14
C GLN A 90 1.62 -18.40 3.40
N PHE A 91 2.78 -18.48 2.73
CA PHE A 91 3.34 -17.39 1.94
C PHE A 91 2.39 -16.92 0.85
N ASN A 92 1.78 -17.85 0.10
CA ASN A 92 0.86 -17.51 -0.97
C ASN A 92 -0.41 -16.87 -0.44
N ALA A 93 -0.95 -17.35 0.69
CA ALA A 93 -2.12 -16.75 1.33
C ALA A 93 -1.84 -15.32 1.82
N MET A 94 -0.71 -15.11 2.51
CA MET A 94 -0.28 -13.79 2.97
C MET A 94 0.01 -12.84 1.81
N LYS A 95 0.70 -13.33 0.78
CA LYS A 95 1.03 -12.55 -0.42
C LYS A 95 -0.22 -12.10 -1.15
N SER A 96 -1.18 -12.99 -1.37
CA SER A 96 -2.44 -12.66 -2.04
C SER A 96 -3.23 -11.59 -1.27
N ARG A 97 -3.22 -11.67 0.06
CA ARG A 97 -3.86 -10.67 0.93
C ARG A 97 -3.18 -9.32 0.81
N TRP A 98 -1.85 -9.29 0.90
CA TRP A 98 -1.06 -8.06 0.75
C TRP A 98 -1.24 -7.42 -0.64
N GLU A 99 -1.23 -8.22 -1.71
CA GLU A 99 -1.45 -7.73 -3.07
C GLU A 99 -2.87 -7.16 -3.25
N ALA A 100 -3.88 -7.75 -2.62
CA ALA A 100 -5.24 -7.23 -2.63
C ALA A 100 -5.35 -5.88 -1.88
N GLU A 101 -4.72 -5.76 -0.70
CA GLU A 101 -4.65 -4.50 0.06
C GLU A 101 -3.95 -3.40 -0.76
N LYS A 102 -2.80 -3.71 -1.35
CA LYS A 102 -2.05 -2.77 -2.19
C LYS A 102 -2.85 -2.33 -3.42
N SER A 103 -3.48 -3.26 -4.11
CA SER A 103 -4.34 -2.97 -5.28
C SER A 103 -5.52 -2.05 -4.91
N GLY A 104 -6.11 -2.22 -3.73
CA GLY A 104 -7.17 -1.35 -3.22
C GLY A 104 -6.69 0.09 -3.05
N VAL A 105 -5.53 0.28 -2.42
CA VAL A 105 -4.91 1.61 -2.23
C VAL A 105 -4.57 2.27 -3.58
N ASP A 106 -3.99 1.51 -4.50
CA ASP A 106 -3.65 2.02 -5.84
C ASP A 106 -4.89 2.43 -6.64
N SER A 107 -5.98 1.68 -6.53
CA SER A 107 -7.26 2.00 -7.18
C SER A 107 -7.84 3.32 -6.66
N VAL A 108 -7.85 3.53 -5.35
CA VAL A 108 -8.28 4.79 -4.72
C VAL A 108 -7.44 5.96 -5.21
N LYS A 109 -6.12 5.78 -5.29
CA LYS A 109 -5.19 6.81 -5.76
C LYS A 109 -5.42 7.17 -7.23
N GLN A 110 -5.63 6.16 -8.09
CA GLN A 110 -5.94 6.38 -9.50
C GLN A 110 -7.26 7.15 -9.68
N LEU A 111 -8.31 6.79 -8.95
CA LEU A 111 -9.60 7.46 -8.99
C LEU A 111 -9.49 8.93 -8.53
N LYS A 112 -8.72 9.21 -7.46
CA LYS A 112 -8.46 10.59 -7.01
C LYS A 112 -7.74 11.41 -8.07
N SER A 113 -6.73 10.83 -8.73
CA SER A 113 -6.01 11.50 -9.83
C SER A 113 -6.92 11.77 -11.04
N GLN A 114 -7.82 10.82 -11.39
CA GLN A 114 -8.79 11.02 -12.47
C GLN A 114 -9.80 12.13 -12.14
N ILE A 115 -10.28 12.23 -10.90
CA ILE A 115 -11.16 13.29 -10.43
C ILE A 115 -10.45 14.65 -10.55
N GLU A 116 -9.21 14.74 -10.12
CA GLU A 116 -8.41 15.97 -10.24
C GLU A 116 -8.21 16.41 -11.69
N GLN A 117 -7.88 15.46 -12.57
CA GLN A 117 -7.77 15.71 -14.01
C GLN A 117 -9.10 16.20 -14.60
N MET A 118 -10.21 15.58 -14.20
CA MET A 118 -11.54 15.98 -14.66
C MET A 118 -11.93 17.38 -14.19
N HIS A 119 -11.58 17.77 -12.96
CA HIS A 119 -11.75 19.14 -12.51
C HIS A 119 -10.99 20.12 -13.39
N GLY A 120 -9.73 19.82 -13.73
CA GLY A 120 -8.93 20.62 -14.65
C GLY A 120 -9.52 20.69 -16.06
N GLU A 121 -10.14 19.61 -16.56
CA GLU A 121 -10.83 19.60 -17.84
C GLU A 121 -12.12 20.46 -17.82
N ILE A 122 -12.87 20.40 -16.73
CA ILE A 122 -14.08 21.23 -16.53
C ILE A 122 -13.68 22.70 -16.56
N GLU A 123 -12.64 23.10 -15.83
CA GLU A 123 -12.15 24.49 -15.81
C GLU A 123 -11.71 24.96 -17.19
N ARG A 124 -10.96 24.12 -17.93
CA ARG A 124 -10.54 24.41 -19.30
C ARG A 124 -11.72 24.55 -20.26
N ALA A 125 -12.69 23.65 -20.17
CA ALA A 125 -13.90 23.71 -20.99
C ALA A 125 -14.73 24.98 -20.71
N GLN A 126 -14.82 25.41 -19.44
CA GLN A 126 -15.47 26.66 -19.05
C GLN A 126 -14.71 27.90 -19.59
N ALA A 127 -13.38 27.88 -19.48
CA ALA A 127 -12.54 28.97 -20.01
C ALA A 127 -12.64 29.10 -21.53
N ASN A 128 -12.82 27.97 -22.23
CA ASN A 128 -13.00 27.92 -23.69
C ASN A 128 -14.46 28.15 -24.13
N LEU A 129 -15.37 28.45 -23.21
CA LEU A 129 -16.80 28.63 -23.47
C LEU A 129 -17.53 27.39 -24.04
N GLU A 130 -16.95 26.20 -23.82
CA GLU A 130 -17.52 24.89 -24.19
C GLU A 130 -18.53 24.40 -23.14
N TYR A 131 -19.60 25.12 -22.96
CA TYR A 131 -20.53 24.91 -21.85
C TYR A 131 -21.21 23.53 -21.86
N GLU A 132 -21.53 22.98 -23.02
CA GLU A 132 -22.15 21.65 -23.13
C GLU A 132 -21.17 20.55 -22.62
N LYS A 133 -19.90 20.65 -23.01
CA LYS A 133 -18.86 19.74 -22.56
C LYS A 133 -18.63 19.86 -21.06
N ALA A 134 -18.50 21.09 -20.57
CA ALA A 134 -18.33 21.35 -19.14
C ALA A 134 -19.52 20.83 -18.31
N ALA A 135 -20.75 21.00 -18.81
CA ALA A 135 -21.96 20.51 -18.16
C ALA A 135 -21.97 18.94 -18.12
N LYS A 136 -21.63 18.26 -19.23
CA LYS A 136 -21.56 16.81 -19.28
C LYS A 136 -20.52 16.26 -18.28
N LEU A 137 -19.32 16.81 -18.29
CA LEU A 137 -18.25 16.39 -17.38
C LEU A 137 -18.65 16.60 -15.92
N LYS A 138 -19.25 17.77 -15.60
CA LYS A 138 -19.62 18.15 -14.23
C LYS A 138 -20.81 17.37 -13.66
N TYR A 139 -21.85 17.11 -14.49
CA TYR A 139 -23.11 16.55 -14.00
C TYR A 139 -23.29 15.06 -14.32
N SER A 140 -22.48 14.48 -15.22
CA SER A 140 -22.54 13.07 -15.58
C SER A 140 -21.29 12.32 -15.13
N ASP A 141 -20.12 12.75 -15.61
CA ASP A 141 -18.90 11.95 -15.52
C ASP A 141 -18.23 12.08 -14.15
N LEU A 142 -18.18 13.31 -13.60
CA LEU A 142 -17.61 13.57 -12.27
C LEU A 142 -18.35 12.82 -11.14
N PRO A 143 -19.70 12.89 -11.04
CA PRO A 143 -20.43 12.16 -9.99
C PRO A 143 -20.28 10.63 -10.11
N ALA A 144 -20.10 10.11 -11.33
CA ALA A 144 -19.84 8.69 -11.54
C ALA A 144 -18.48 8.25 -10.97
N LEU A 145 -17.42 9.06 -11.17
CA LEU A 145 -16.11 8.83 -10.60
C LEU A 145 -16.10 9.01 -9.07
N GLU A 146 -16.77 10.02 -8.55
CA GLU A 146 -16.90 10.24 -7.10
C GLU A 146 -17.61 9.05 -6.42
N LYS A 147 -18.63 8.48 -7.06
CA LYS A 147 -19.29 7.29 -6.57
C LYS A 147 -18.33 6.08 -6.56
N GLN A 148 -17.58 5.88 -7.66
CA GLN A 148 -16.58 4.80 -7.74
C GLN A 148 -15.52 4.97 -6.67
N LEU A 149 -15.06 6.20 -6.41
CA LEU A 149 -14.11 6.49 -5.34
C LEU A 149 -14.67 6.10 -3.98
N LYS A 150 -15.91 6.50 -3.69
CA LYS A 150 -16.56 6.17 -2.42
C LYS A 150 -16.73 4.66 -2.23
N ASP A 151 -17.10 3.95 -3.29
CA ASP A 151 -17.25 2.50 -3.26
C ASP A 151 -15.89 1.81 -3.06
N ALA A 152 -14.83 2.32 -3.70
CA ALA A 152 -13.46 1.82 -3.55
C ALA A 152 -12.89 2.11 -2.15
N GLU A 153 -13.12 3.29 -1.58
CA GLU A 153 -12.74 3.65 -0.21
C GLU A 153 -13.45 2.75 0.81
N ALA A 154 -14.76 2.53 0.65
CA ALA A 154 -15.53 1.64 1.52
C ALA A 154 -15.07 0.17 1.42
N ALA A 155 -14.63 -0.27 0.25
CA ALA A 155 -14.06 -1.60 0.07
C ALA A 155 -12.67 -1.71 0.74
N ALA A 156 -11.83 -0.70 0.59
CA ALA A 156 -10.52 -0.63 1.23
C ALA A 156 -10.64 -0.62 2.77
N GLU A 157 -11.57 0.17 3.34
CA GLU A 157 -11.81 0.21 4.78
C GLU A 157 -12.27 -1.13 5.36
N LYS A 158 -13.10 -1.88 4.65
CA LYS A 158 -13.54 -3.22 5.08
C LYS A 158 -12.40 -4.22 5.14
N HIS A 159 -11.41 -4.11 4.25
CA HIS A 159 -10.23 -4.95 4.27
C HIS A 159 -9.22 -4.53 5.35
N THR A 160 -9.23 -3.27 5.78
CA THR A 160 -8.32 -2.72 6.80
C THR A 160 -8.82 -2.97 8.23
N GLY A 161 -10.11 -3.25 8.42
CA GLY A 161 -10.77 -3.27 9.75
C GLY A 161 -10.45 -4.46 10.66
N ASP A 162 -9.81 -5.53 10.20
CA ASP A 162 -9.65 -6.76 11.01
C ASP A 162 -8.26 -7.43 10.92
N ASN A 163 -7.20 -6.72 10.78
CA ASN A 163 -5.80 -7.18 10.71
C ASN A 163 -5.09 -6.75 9.41
N SER A 164 -5.00 -5.47 9.14
CA SER A 164 -4.20 -4.95 8.02
C SER A 164 -2.72 -5.24 8.25
N MET A 165 -2.07 -5.94 7.32
CA MET A 165 -0.63 -6.17 7.32
C MET A 165 0.17 -4.88 7.18
N ALA A 166 -0.42 -3.85 6.55
CA ALA A 166 0.24 -2.55 6.33
C ALA A 166 0.22 -1.63 7.57
N VAL A 167 -0.61 -1.90 8.58
CA VAL A 167 -0.84 -1.00 9.74
C VAL A 167 -0.32 -1.57 11.06
N SER A 168 0.36 -2.71 11.05
CA SER A 168 0.89 -3.35 12.27
C SER A 168 1.95 -2.51 13.03
N TYR A 169 2.37 -1.36 12.50
CA TYR A 169 3.46 -0.55 13.09
C TYR A 169 3.04 0.84 13.59
N THR A 170 1.75 1.17 13.64
CA THR A 170 1.28 2.50 14.10
C THR A 170 0.63 2.49 15.48
N HIS A 171 0.99 1.57 16.38
CA HIS A 171 0.63 1.63 17.79
C HIS A 171 1.81 1.96 18.68
#